data_adc09177a228a72a1883232cb6965918
#
_entry.id   adc09177a228a72a1883232cb6965918
#
_cell.length_a   1.000
_cell.length_b   1.000
_cell.length_c   1.000
_cell.angle_alpha   90.00
_cell.angle_beta   90.00
_cell.angle_gamma   90.00
#
_symmetry.space_group_name_H-M   'P 1'
#
loop_
_entity.id
_entity.type
_entity.pdbx_description
1 polymer ?
#
loop_
_entity_poly.entity_id
_entity_poly.type
_entity_poly.pdbx_seq_one_letter_code
_entity_poly.pdbx_strand_id
1 'polypeptide(L)'
;MTAFVGVAEMVKWIAHHGVERILAEMTETIEADFRRWESFDKTHRIASHTPFGVIELMPISDPDTYAFKYVNGHPFNPARGYQTVTAFGVLADVHNGYPVFLAEMTLLTALRTAATSAMVARRLARPDSRVMAMIGAGSQAEFQALAMRAVLGIDELRIYDVDPAAMAKFERNLAPRGFRITVCDSASQAARGADVITTCTADKAVAQALVDADVAPGVHINTIGGDCPGKTELDPRILQRGPVFVEYTPQTRIEGEIQNVAADFPVTEFWRVLLGHAPGRTSADQVTIFDSVGFAIEDFSALRHLRADVAGSGLAQEIDLVAAPDDPKDLFGFATAPVPVV
;
A
#
# COMPACT_ATOMS: atom_id res chain seq x y z
N MET A 1 29.22 3.81 2.88
CA MET A 1 28.15 4.17 3.87
C MET A 1 26.79 4.03 3.21
N THR A 2 25.76 3.71 3.96
CA THR A 2 24.39 3.51 3.48
C THR A 2 23.55 4.72 3.86
N ALA A 3 22.83 5.31 2.90
CA ALA A 3 21.92 6.41 3.20
C ALA A 3 20.70 5.90 3.98
N PHE A 4 20.29 6.64 5.00
CA PHE A 4 19.21 6.27 5.91
C PHE A 4 18.20 7.41 6.09
N VAL A 5 16.91 7.07 6.02
CA VAL A 5 15.80 7.97 6.34
C VAL A 5 14.99 7.36 7.48
N GLY A 6 15.13 7.92 8.68
CA GLY A 6 14.38 7.52 9.87
C GLY A 6 13.02 8.22 9.95
N VAL A 7 12.29 7.99 11.05
CA VAL A 7 10.96 8.58 11.27
C VAL A 7 11.00 10.11 11.26
N ALA A 8 12.00 10.72 11.91
CA ALA A 8 12.09 12.18 11.98
C ALA A 8 12.32 12.82 10.62
N GLU A 9 13.16 12.21 9.79
CA GLU A 9 13.45 12.66 8.42
C GLU A 9 12.24 12.43 7.51
N MET A 10 11.54 11.31 7.66
CA MET A 10 10.29 11.01 6.92
C MET A 10 9.22 12.07 7.20
N VAL A 11 9.02 12.43 8.48
CA VAL A 11 8.06 13.49 8.86
C VAL A 11 8.45 14.84 8.25
N LYS A 12 9.76 15.19 8.26
CA LYS A 12 10.25 16.40 7.62
C LYS A 12 10.04 16.41 6.11
N TRP A 13 10.31 15.28 5.44
CA TRP A 13 10.07 15.10 4.01
C TRP A 13 8.60 15.30 3.65
N ILE A 14 7.69 14.64 4.40
CA ILE A 14 6.23 14.80 4.21
C ILE A 14 5.78 16.24 4.44
N ALA A 15 6.30 16.90 5.49
CA ALA A 15 5.95 18.28 5.79
C ALA A 15 6.46 19.27 4.72
N HIS A 16 7.64 19.01 4.15
CA HIS A 16 8.25 19.87 3.13
C HIS A 16 7.53 19.76 1.78
N HIS A 17 7.22 18.54 1.34
CA HIS A 17 6.62 18.32 0.02
C HIS A 17 5.09 18.39 0.02
N GLY A 18 4.46 18.14 1.17
CA GLY A 18 3.01 18.01 1.29
C GLY A 18 2.50 16.63 0.84
N VAL A 19 1.65 16.03 1.67
CA VAL A 19 1.20 14.65 1.51
C VAL A 19 0.50 14.38 0.17
N GLU A 20 -0.31 15.33 -0.33
CA GLU A 20 -1.06 15.16 -1.59
C GLU A 20 -0.14 15.19 -2.82
N ARG A 21 0.87 16.05 -2.80
CA ARG A 21 1.89 16.09 -3.86
C ARG A 21 2.67 14.77 -3.89
N ILE A 22 3.12 14.28 -2.72
CA ILE A 22 3.81 13.00 -2.62
C ILE A 22 2.95 11.87 -3.17
N LEU A 23 1.65 11.83 -2.82
CA LEU A 23 0.73 10.81 -3.31
C LEU A 23 0.58 10.84 -4.83
N ALA A 24 0.45 12.02 -5.42
CA ALA A 24 0.35 12.17 -6.87
C ALA A 24 1.65 11.72 -7.58
N GLU A 25 2.81 12.18 -7.13
CA GLU A 25 4.11 11.83 -7.71
C GLU A 25 4.45 10.35 -7.52
N MET A 26 4.12 9.77 -6.35
CA MET A 26 4.28 8.36 -6.07
C MET A 26 3.38 7.48 -6.94
N THR A 27 2.15 7.93 -7.22
CA THR A 27 1.24 7.28 -8.18
C THR A 27 1.91 7.13 -9.55
N GLU A 28 2.55 8.18 -10.06
CA GLU A 28 3.27 8.13 -11.33
C GLU A 28 4.50 7.20 -11.28
N THR A 29 5.22 7.22 -10.16
CA THR A 29 6.41 6.36 -9.97
C THR A 29 6.00 4.88 -9.95
N ILE A 30 4.94 4.53 -9.23
CA ILE A 30 4.40 3.16 -9.15
C ILE A 30 3.88 2.74 -10.54
N GLU A 31 3.11 3.59 -11.25
CA GLU A 31 2.63 3.27 -12.59
C GLU A 31 3.80 3.00 -13.55
N ALA A 32 4.87 3.78 -13.49
CA ALA A 32 6.05 3.58 -14.32
C ALA A 32 6.72 2.22 -14.08
N ASP A 33 6.81 1.79 -12.82
CA ASP A 33 7.37 0.48 -12.48
C ASP A 33 6.41 -0.68 -12.88
N PHE A 34 5.10 -0.53 -12.71
CA PHE A 34 4.13 -1.50 -13.22
C PHE A 34 4.18 -1.64 -14.75
N ARG A 35 4.49 -0.58 -15.49
CA ARG A 35 4.65 -0.64 -16.96
C ARG A 35 5.88 -1.42 -17.42
N ARG A 36 6.88 -1.59 -16.55
CA ARG A 36 8.05 -2.43 -16.80
C ARG A 36 8.01 -3.76 -16.03
N TRP A 37 6.82 -4.26 -15.73
CA TRP A 37 6.54 -5.45 -14.94
C TRP A 37 7.40 -6.67 -15.28
N GLU A 38 7.64 -6.90 -16.57
CA GLU A 38 8.39 -8.06 -17.05
C GLU A 38 9.90 -7.98 -16.73
N SER A 39 10.43 -6.81 -16.41
CA SER A 39 11.82 -6.64 -16.01
C SER A 39 12.11 -7.03 -14.56
N PHE A 40 11.07 -7.31 -13.77
CA PHE A 40 11.24 -7.65 -12.36
C PHE A 40 11.30 -9.17 -12.14
N ASP A 41 12.23 -9.60 -11.29
CA ASP A 41 12.15 -10.90 -10.61
C ASP A 41 11.21 -10.79 -9.43
N LYS A 42 10.12 -11.57 -9.46
CA LYS A 42 8.97 -11.45 -8.57
C LYS A 42 8.81 -12.69 -7.70
N THR A 43 8.72 -12.47 -6.41
CA THR A 43 8.42 -13.50 -5.42
C THR A 43 7.24 -13.04 -4.56
N HIS A 44 6.31 -13.93 -4.23
CA HIS A 44 5.30 -13.63 -3.24
C HIS A 44 5.95 -13.40 -1.87
N ARG A 45 5.27 -12.70 -0.97
CA ARG A 45 5.81 -12.40 0.37
C ARG A 45 6.13 -13.68 1.15
N ILE A 46 7.18 -13.60 1.96
CA ILE A 46 7.62 -14.69 2.85
C ILE A 46 7.12 -14.35 4.24
N ALA A 47 6.18 -15.14 4.75
CA ALA A 47 5.43 -14.84 5.97
C ALA A 47 5.76 -15.80 7.10
N SER A 48 5.87 -15.25 8.33
CA SER A 48 5.88 -16.00 9.58
C SER A 48 4.60 -15.69 10.34
N HIS A 49 3.67 -16.65 10.34
CA HIS A 49 2.38 -16.53 11.02
C HIS A 49 2.50 -16.93 12.49
N THR A 50 1.90 -16.13 13.37
CA THR A 50 1.84 -16.38 14.82
C THR A 50 0.40 -16.19 15.32
N PRO A 51 0.07 -16.65 16.54
CA PRO A 51 -1.24 -16.36 17.14
C PRO A 51 -1.50 -14.86 17.37
N PHE A 52 -0.46 -14.03 17.33
CA PHE A 52 -0.55 -12.60 17.60
C PHE A 52 -0.62 -11.75 16.32
N GLY A 53 -0.15 -12.28 15.20
CA GLY A 53 -0.04 -11.54 13.96
C GLY A 53 0.89 -12.22 12.95
N VAL A 54 1.30 -11.49 11.95
CA VAL A 54 2.22 -11.94 10.91
C VAL A 54 3.43 -11.01 10.83
N ILE A 55 4.58 -11.59 10.51
CA ILE A 55 5.80 -10.86 10.16
C ILE A 55 6.24 -11.33 8.79
N GLU A 56 6.53 -10.40 7.88
CA GLU A 56 6.72 -10.69 6.47
C GLU A 56 7.95 -10.00 5.90
N LEU A 57 8.56 -10.65 4.92
CA LEU A 57 9.51 -10.05 3.99
C LEU A 57 8.90 -10.03 2.59
N MET A 58 9.02 -8.88 1.91
CA MET A 58 8.49 -8.66 0.56
C MET A 58 9.65 -8.32 -0.39
N PRO A 59 10.37 -9.33 -0.91
CA PRO A 59 11.51 -9.12 -1.80
C PRO A 59 11.08 -8.94 -3.25
N ILE A 60 11.88 -8.14 -3.99
CA ILE A 60 11.77 -7.96 -5.44
C ILE A 60 13.09 -7.41 -5.98
N SER A 61 13.41 -7.68 -7.25
CA SER A 61 14.52 -7.01 -7.92
C SER A 61 14.20 -6.67 -9.38
N ASP A 62 14.77 -5.59 -9.86
CA ASP A 62 15.01 -5.37 -11.27
C ASP A 62 16.49 -5.71 -11.62
N PRO A 63 16.97 -5.51 -12.86
CA PRO A 63 18.37 -5.84 -13.21
C PRO A 63 19.44 -5.12 -12.40
N ASP A 64 19.13 -3.95 -11.82
CA ASP A 64 20.11 -3.07 -11.18
C ASP A 64 19.93 -2.98 -9.66
N THR A 65 18.70 -3.10 -9.20
CA THR A 65 18.33 -2.83 -7.80
C THR A 65 17.51 -3.98 -7.22
N TYR A 66 17.96 -4.49 -6.08
CA TYR A 66 17.19 -5.35 -5.21
C TYR A 66 16.50 -4.52 -4.12
N ALA A 67 15.27 -4.87 -3.79
CA ALA A 67 14.56 -4.28 -2.66
C ALA A 67 13.92 -5.35 -1.79
N PHE A 68 13.80 -5.06 -0.51
CA PHE A 68 12.86 -5.75 0.35
C PHE A 68 12.23 -4.80 1.36
N LYS A 69 11.01 -5.12 1.77
CA LYS A 69 10.38 -4.55 2.95
C LYS A 69 10.22 -5.63 4.03
N TYR A 70 10.62 -5.31 5.26
CA TYR A 70 10.13 -5.96 6.46
C TYR A 70 8.84 -5.28 6.88
N VAL A 71 7.79 -6.06 7.16
CA VAL A 71 6.53 -5.53 7.65
C VAL A 71 5.90 -6.52 8.63
N ASN A 72 5.18 -6.00 9.63
CA ASN A 72 4.33 -6.81 10.49
C ASN A 72 2.86 -6.40 10.36
N GLY A 73 1.96 -7.34 10.65
CA GLY A 73 0.53 -7.11 10.83
C GLY A 73 0.07 -7.72 12.16
N HIS A 74 -0.17 -6.86 13.18
CA HIS A 74 -0.58 -7.29 14.52
C HIS A 74 -1.86 -6.53 14.94
N PRO A 75 -3.07 -7.03 14.57
CA PRO A 75 -4.33 -6.30 14.74
C PRO A 75 -4.70 -6.01 16.19
N PHE A 76 -4.22 -6.79 17.16
CA PHE A 76 -4.48 -6.56 18.58
C PHE A 76 -3.52 -5.57 19.25
N ASN A 77 -2.54 -5.07 18.54
CA ASN A 77 -1.56 -4.11 19.05
C ASN A 77 -2.17 -2.80 19.55
N PRO A 78 -3.17 -2.18 18.88
CA PRO A 78 -3.76 -0.91 19.35
C PRO A 78 -4.32 -0.98 20.77
N ALA A 79 -4.92 -2.11 21.17
CA ALA A 79 -5.40 -2.32 22.53
C ALA A 79 -4.27 -2.32 23.59
N ARG A 80 -3.02 -2.43 23.15
CA ARG A 80 -1.80 -2.43 24.00
C ARG A 80 -0.95 -1.19 23.81
N GLY A 81 -1.41 -0.19 23.05
CA GLY A 81 -0.69 1.04 22.73
C GLY A 81 0.40 0.90 21.66
N TYR A 82 0.40 -0.19 20.88
CA TYR A 82 1.30 -0.39 19.75
C TYR A 82 0.58 -0.22 18.40
N GLN A 83 1.32 0.05 17.35
CA GLN A 83 0.78 0.14 16.00
C GLN A 83 0.42 -1.25 15.44
N THR A 84 -0.65 -1.32 14.65
CA THR A 84 -1.03 -2.54 13.92
C THR A 84 0.04 -2.95 12.93
N VAL A 85 0.61 -1.98 12.21
CA VAL A 85 1.63 -2.18 11.18
C VAL A 85 2.84 -1.33 11.48
N THR A 86 4.03 -1.93 11.41
CA THR A 86 5.32 -1.22 11.37
C THR A 86 6.17 -1.83 10.26
N ALA A 87 6.99 -1.02 9.62
CA ALA A 87 7.80 -1.48 8.51
C ALA A 87 9.10 -0.69 8.37
N PHE A 88 10.10 -1.33 7.75
CA PHE A 88 11.27 -0.69 7.18
C PHE A 88 11.66 -1.38 5.87
N GLY A 89 12.42 -0.70 5.02
CA GLY A 89 12.83 -1.26 3.74
C GLY A 89 14.25 -0.90 3.35
N VAL A 90 14.78 -1.70 2.43
CA VAL A 90 16.16 -1.58 1.93
C VAL A 90 16.15 -1.59 0.41
N LEU A 91 17.03 -0.76 -0.17
CA LEU A 91 17.50 -0.92 -1.54
C LEU A 91 18.95 -1.38 -1.53
N ALA A 92 19.30 -2.35 -2.35
CA ALA A 92 20.66 -2.83 -2.54
C ALA A 92 21.03 -2.86 -4.03
N ASP A 93 22.31 -2.67 -4.32
CA ASP A 93 22.88 -2.79 -5.65
C ASP A 93 22.99 -4.28 -6.02
N VAL A 94 22.39 -4.68 -7.14
CA VAL A 94 22.39 -6.08 -7.61
C VAL A 94 23.79 -6.55 -7.99
N HIS A 95 24.67 -5.66 -8.49
CA HIS A 95 25.99 -6.03 -9.01
C HIS A 95 26.98 -6.41 -7.91
N ASN A 96 26.84 -5.82 -6.72
CA ASN A 96 27.77 -6.07 -5.61
C ASN A 96 27.07 -6.51 -4.31
N GLY A 97 25.73 -6.46 -4.24
CA GLY A 97 24.93 -6.86 -3.09
C GLY A 97 24.93 -5.84 -1.93
N TYR A 98 25.52 -4.66 -2.09
CA TYR A 98 25.62 -3.70 -0.98
C TYR A 98 24.32 -2.92 -0.79
N PRO A 99 23.87 -2.76 0.47
CA PRO A 99 22.74 -1.88 0.77
C PRO A 99 23.14 -0.44 0.50
N VAL A 100 22.34 0.24 -0.30
CA VAL A 100 22.58 1.64 -0.70
C VAL A 100 21.61 2.61 -0.04
N PHE A 101 20.46 2.11 0.43
CA PHE A 101 19.43 2.92 1.06
C PHE A 101 18.63 2.10 2.06
N LEU A 102 18.35 2.66 3.23
CA LEU A 102 17.48 2.10 4.26
C LEU A 102 16.46 3.17 4.67
N ALA A 103 15.19 2.83 4.79
CA ALA A 103 14.17 3.79 5.19
C ALA A 103 13.11 3.20 6.13
N GLU A 104 12.57 4.07 6.99
CA GLU A 104 11.32 3.86 7.68
C GLU A 104 10.20 3.66 6.65
N MET A 105 9.40 2.62 6.81
CA MET A 105 8.34 2.32 5.86
C MET A 105 6.95 2.22 6.47
N THR A 106 6.73 2.53 7.72
CA THR A 106 5.36 2.58 8.27
C THR A 106 4.57 3.69 7.59
N LEU A 107 5.12 4.91 7.57
CA LEU A 107 4.56 6.05 6.84
C LEU A 107 4.65 5.85 5.33
N LEU A 108 5.78 5.36 4.84
CA LEU A 108 5.97 5.13 3.41
C LEU A 108 5.02 4.05 2.87
N THR A 109 4.71 3.00 3.64
CA THR A 109 3.69 2.01 3.28
C THR A 109 2.30 2.62 3.25
N ALA A 110 1.97 3.53 4.18
CA ALA A 110 0.70 4.22 4.14
C ALA A 110 0.53 5.05 2.85
N LEU A 111 1.58 5.76 2.46
CA LEU A 111 1.62 6.57 1.23
C LEU A 111 1.52 5.69 -0.03
N ARG A 112 2.37 4.63 -0.15
CA ARG A 112 2.39 3.80 -1.36
C ARG A 112 1.09 3.00 -1.55
N THR A 113 0.48 2.53 -0.46
CA THR A 113 -0.80 1.80 -0.54
C THR A 113 -1.90 2.71 -1.08
N ALA A 114 -1.98 3.94 -0.58
CA ALA A 114 -2.96 4.90 -1.06
C ALA A 114 -2.69 5.33 -2.51
N ALA A 115 -1.43 5.53 -2.89
CA ALA A 115 -1.03 5.86 -4.25
C ALA A 115 -1.38 4.72 -5.23
N THR A 116 -1.19 3.45 -4.84
CA THR A 116 -1.57 2.28 -5.65
C THR A 116 -3.08 2.22 -5.87
N SER A 117 -3.89 2.38 -4.81
CA SER A 117 -5.34 2.41 -4.94
C SER A 117 -5.80 3.52 -5.89
N ALA A 118 -5.21 4.71 -5.80
CA ALA A 118 -5.54 5.83 -6.66
C ALA A 118 -5.06 5.62 -8.11
N MET A 119 -3.90 5.01 -8.33
CA MET A 119 -3.39 4.61 -9.64
C MET A 119 -4.38 3.68 -10.36
N VAL A 120 -4.87 2.68 -9.65
CA VAL A 120 -5.83 1.72 -10.19
C VAL A 120 -7.19 2.38 -10.43
N ALA A 121 -7.70 3.14 -9.44
CA ALA A 121 -8.97 3.86 -9.55
C ALA A 121 -8.97 4.86 -10.72
N ARG A 122 -7.86 5.52 -11.02
CA ARG A 122 -7.72 6.41 -12.18
C ARG A 122 -8.04 5.73 -13.52
N ARG A 123 -7.83 4.41 -13.62
CA ARG A 123 -8.10 3.60 -14.82
C ARG A 123 -9.43 2.86 -14.76
N LEU A 124 -9.91 2.54 -13.57
CA LEU A 124 -11.04 1.65 -13.37
C LEU A 124 -12.28 2.33 -12.80
N ALA A 125 -12.18 3.47 -12.13
CA ALA A 125 -13.34 4.26 -11.73
C ALA A 125 -13.94 5.00 -12.96
N ARG A 126 -15.16 5.48 -12.83
CA ARG A 126 -15.75 6.36 -13.84
C ARG A 126 -15.03 7.72 -13.83
N PRO A 127 -14.83 8.36 -14.97
CA PRO A 127 -14.17 9.68 -15.05
C PRO A 127 -14.91 10.80 -14.30
N ASP A 128 -16.22 10.64 -14.11
CA ASP A 128 -17.10 11.59 -13.42
C ASP A 128 -17.29 11.28 -11.93
N SER A 129 -16.53 10.33 -11.37
CA SER A 129 -16.60 9.95 -9.94
C SER A 129 -16.38 11.16 -9.03
N ARG A 130 -17.20 11.31 -7.98
CA ARG A 130 -17.19 12.43 -7.03
C ARG A 130 -17.25 11.99 -5.57
N VAL A 131 -17.84 10.84 -5.30
CA VAL A 131 -18.17 10.36 -3.96
C VAL A 131 -17.39 9.10 -3.66
N MET A 132 -16.62 9.11 -2.56
CA MET A 132 -15.95 7.93 -2.04
C MET A 132 -16.59 7.46 -0.75
N ALA A 133 -16.91 6.18 -0.66
CA ALA A 133 -17.19 5.51 0.61
C ALA A 133 -15.89 4.93 1.17
N MET A 134 -15.62 5.24 2.45
CA MET A 134 -14.53 4.66 3.21
C MET A 134 -15.12 3.76 4.31
N ILE A 135 -14.92 2.45 4.21
CA ILE A 135 -15.37 1.46 5.18
C ILE A 135 -14.14 0.95 5.94
N GLY A 136 -14.05 1.38 7.20
CA GLY A 136 -12.84 1.28 8.01
C GLY A 136 -12.11 2.62 8.09
N ALA A 137 -12.00 3.18 9.31
CA ALA A 137 -11.39 4.48 9.59
C ALA A 137 -10.04 4.33 10.33
N GLY A 138 -9.33 3.23 10.10
CA GLY A 138 -8.02 2.95 10.68
C GLY A 138 -6.91 3.90 10.16
N SER A 139 -5.65 3.50 10.35
CA SER A 139 -4.47 4.32 10.00
C SER A 139 -4.28 4.60 8.51
N GLN A 140 -4.91 3.80 7.63
CA GLN A 140 -4.85 3.97 6.19
C GLN A 140 -5.87 4.97 5.62
N ALA A 141 -6.98 5.18 6.32
CA ALA A 141 -8.16 5.82 5.74
C ALA A 141 -7.90 7.24 5.23
N GLU A 142 -7.19 8.08 5.99
CA GLU A 142 -6.88 9.45 5.57
C GLU A 142 -5.98 9.49 4.33
N PHE A 143 -5.00 8.60 4.24
CA PHE A 143 -4.12 8.52 3.07
C PHE A 143 -4.89 8.10 1.82
N GLN A 144 -5.82 7.14 1.94
CA GLN A 144 -6.70 6.73 0.85
C GLN A 144 -7.55 7.89 0.34
N ALA A 145 -8.20 8.62 1.24
CA ALA A 145 -9.00 9.79 0.87
C ALA A 145 -8.17 10.89 0.19
N LEU A 146 -6.97 11.18 0.73
CA LEU A 146 -6.05 12.17 0.16
C LEU A 146 -5.56 11.77 -1.22
N ALA A 147 -5.25 10.48 -1.45
CA ALA A 147 -4.83 9.98 -2.76
C ALA A 147 -5.95 10.05 -3.80
N MET A 148 -7.19 9.71 -3.42
CA MET A 148 -8.35 9.82 -4.31
C MET A 148 -8.62 11.27 -4.70
N ARG A 149 -8.42 12.24 -3.78
CA ARG A 149 -8.50 13.66 -4.12
C ARG A 149 -7.36 14.10 -5.04
N ALA A 150 -6.12 13.75 -4.70
CA ALA A 150 -4.95 14.16 -5.46
C ALA A 150 -4.96 13.66 -6.92
N VAL A 151 -5.51 12.47 -7.15
CA VAL A 151 -5.46 11.79 -8.47
C VAL A 151 -6.78 11.87 -9.24
N LEU A 152 -7.92 11.80 -8.56
CA LEU A 152 -9.25 11.78 -9.18
C LEU A 152 -10.09 13.03 -8.89
N GLY A 153 -9.67 13.89 -7.95
CA GLY A 153 -10.42 15.08 -7.57
C GLY A 153 -11.63 14.79 -6.67
N ILE A 154 -11.70 13.62 -6.04
CA ILE A 154 -12.80 13.23 -5.15
C ILE A 154 -12.62 13.92 -3.80
N ASP A 155 -13.59 14.74 -3.40
CA ASP A 155 -13.59 15.49 -2.13
C ASP A 155 -14.83 15.25 -1.26
N GLU A 156 -15.80 14.44 -1.73
CA GLU A 156 -16.97 14.02 -0.97
C GLU A 156 -16.76 12.61 -0.42
N LEU A 157 -16.78 12.50 0.91
CA LEU A 157 -16.49 11.28 1.64
C LEU A 157 -17.68 10.83 2.46
N ARG A 158 -17.98 9.55 2.42
CA ARG A 158 -18.90 8.86 3.32
C ARG A 158 -18.12 7.85 4.12
N ILE A 159 -18.13 7.96 5.43
CA ILE A 159 -17.29 7.13 6.28
C ILE A 159 -18.13 6.30 7.24
N TYR A 160 -17.71 5.05 7.41
CA TYR A 160 -18.21 4.16 8.44
C TYR A 160 -17.08 3.34 9.05
N ASP A 161 -17.09 3.23 10.36
CA ASP A 161 -16.29 2.29 11.16
C ASP A 161 -17.14 1.83 12.35
N VAL A 162 -16.85 0.64 12.85
CA VAL A 162 -17.46 0.11 14.09
C VAL A 162 -17.00 0.89 15.33
N ASP A 163 -15.86 1.58 15.23
CA ASP A 163 -15.31 2.45 16.28
C ASP A 163 -15.65 3.92 16.00
N PRO A 164 -16.59 4.55 16.75
CA PRO A 164 -16.91 5.96 16.59
C PRO A 164 -15.71 6.90 16.81
N ALA A 165 -14.73 6.49 17.63
CA ALA A 165 -13.54 7.31 17.87
C ALA A 165 -12.64 7.35 16.63
N ALA A 166 -12.58 6.27 15.85
CA ALA A 166 -11.87 6.24 14.59
C ALA A 166 -12.51 7.17 13.54
N MET A 167 -13.85 7.19 13.45
CA MET A 167 -14.57 8.13 12.58
C MET A 167 -14.35 9.59 13.00
N ALA A 168 -14.43 9.89 14.28
CA ALA A 168 -14.16 11.23 14.81
C ALA A 168 -12.71 11.68 14.55
N LYS A 169 -11.72 10.75 14.61
CA LYS A 169 -10.32 11.00 14.25
C LYS A 169 -10.20 11.36 12.77
N PHE A 170 -10.84 10.60 11.90
CA PHE A 170 -10.84 10.84 10.45
C PHE A 170 -11.44 12.21 10.10
N GLU A 171 -12.60 12.55 10.67
CA GLU A 171 -13.24 13.85 10.47
C GLU A 171 -12.35 14.99 10.95
N ARG A 172 -11.80 14.89 12.16
CA ARG A 172 -10.88 15.89 12.72
C ARG A 172 -9.65 16.14 11.83
N ASN A 173 -9.13 15.10 11.19
CA ASN A 173 -7.94 15.19 10.34
C ASN A 173 -8.23 15.75 8.95
N LEU A 174 -9.40 15.46 8.37
CA LEU A 174 -9.68 15.79 6.96
C LEU A 174 -10.66 16.97 6.77
N ALA A 175 -11.55 17.27 7.70
CA ALA A 175 -12.45 18.41 7.58
C ALA A 175 -11.69 19.75 7.41
N PRO A 176 -10.60 20.02 8.16
CA PRO A 176 -9.80 21.25 7.96
C PRO A 176 -9.12 21.32 6.60
N ARG A 177 -9.02 20.21 5.87
CA ARG A 177 -8.45 20.12 4.52
C ARG A 177 -9.47 20.34 3.41
N GLY A 178 -10.74 20.65 3.76
CA GLY A 178 -11.80 21.01 2.82
C GLY A 178 -12.55 19.81 2.23
N PHE A 179 -12.45 18.63 2.84
CA PHE A 179 -13.32 17.50 2.48
C PHE A 179 -14.75 17.69 3.01
N ARG A 180 -15.72 17.28 2.21
CA ARG A 180 -17.11 17.15 2.62
C ARG A 180 -17.33 15.73 3.18
N ILE A 181 -17.44 15.61 4.48
CA ILE A 181 -17.47 14.32 5.17
C ILE A 181 -18.88 14.07 5.73
N THR A 182 -19.43 12.91 5.42
CA THR A 182 -20.65 12.38 6.01
C THR A 182 -20.30 11.15 6.84
N VAL A 183 -20.47 11.23 8.15
CA VAL A 183 -20.37 10.08 9.05
C VAL A 183 -21.66 9.28 8.94
N CYS A 184 -21.55 7.99 8.64
CA CYS A 184 -22.66 7.08 8.39
C CYS A 184 -22.88 6.13 9.58
N ASP A 185 -24.12 5.63 9.73
CA ASP A 185 -24.51 4.72 10.80
C ASP A 185 -24.23 3.24 10.43
N SER A 186 -23.90 2.97 9.15
CA SER A 186 -23.60 1.63 8.64
C SER A 186 -22.75 1.67 7.38
N ALA A 187 -22.05 0.56 7.08
CA ALA A 187 -21.34 0.38 5.83
C ALA A 187 -22.28 0.51 4.60
N SER A 188 -23.49 -0.05 4.70
CA SER A 188 -24.52 0.07 3.65
C SER A 188 -24.92 1.53 3.40
N GLN A 189 -25.03 2.35 4.44
CA GLN A 189 -25.33 3.78 4.28
C GLN A 189 -24.17 4.51 3.62
N ALA A 190 -22.93 4.20 3.98
CA ALA A 190 -21.73 4.78 3.36
C ALA A 190 -21.62 4.40 1.87
N ALA A 191 -21.80 3.12 1.54
CA ALA A 191 -21.69 2.60 0.18
C ALA A 191 -22.76 3.12 -0.78
N ARG A 192 -23.98 3.42 -0.27
CA ARG A 192 -25.11 3.80 -1.12
C ARG A 192 -24.86 5.11 -1.87
N GLY A 193 -24.78 5.01 -3.21
CA GLY A 193 -24.53 6.14 -4.09
C GLY A 193 -23.10 6.66 -4.09
N ALA A 194 -22.15 5.87 -3.60
CA ALA A 194 -20.73 6.12 -3.81
C ALA A 194 -20.30 5.69 -5.22
N ASP A 195 -19.34 6.39 -5.77
CA ASP A 195 -18.71 6.08 -7.07
C ASP A 195 -17.49 5.16 -6.88
N VAL A 196 -16.79 5.36 -5.78
CA VAL A 196 -15.64 4.55 -5.34
C VAL A 196 -15.90 4.06 -3.93
N ILE A 197 -15.71 2.77 -3.68
CA ILE A 197 -15.78 2.19 -2.34
C ILE A 197 -14.41 1.62 -2.00
N THR A 198 -13.86 2.03 -0.85
CA THR A 198 -12.63 1.42 -0.32
C THR A 198 -12.94 0.74 1.01
N THR A 199 -12.66 -0.56 1.10
CA THR A 199 -12.70 -1.29 2.35
C THR A 199 -11.29 -1.39 2.94
N CYS A 200 -11.14 -1.08 4.23
CA CYS A 200 -9.86 -0.98 4.91
C CYS A 200 -10.00 -1.37 6.38
N THR A 201 -10.57 -2.54 6.66
CA THR A 201 -10.79 -3.01 8.02
C THR A 201 -9.62 -3.84 8.52
N ALA A 202 -9.40 -3.84 9.85
CA ALA A 202 -8.29 -4.55 10.48
C ALA A 202 -8.70 -5.88 11.14
N ASP A 203 -9.98 -6.26 11.09
CA ASP A 203 -10.45 -7.50 11.71
C ASP A 203 -9.82 -8.71 11.01
N LYS A 204 -9.40 -9.71 11.79
CA LYS A 204 -8.85 -10.98 11.27
C LYS A 204 -9.91 -12.04 10.95
N ALA A 205 -11.17 -11.75 11.20
CA ALA A 205 -12.28 -12.64 10.85
C ALA A 205 -12.75 -12.37 9.43
N VAL A 206 -13.45 -13.34 8.84
CA VAL A 206 -14.28 -13.09 7.65
C VAL A 206 -15.39 -12.11 8.07
N ALA A 207 -15.09 -10.82 7.98
CA ALA A 207 -16.06 -9.77 8.27
C ALA A 207 -16.60 -9.27 6.93
N GLN A 208 -17.90 -9.46 6.65
CA GLN A 208 -18.52 -8.85 5.48
C GLN A 208 -18.68 -7.34 5.73
N ALA A 209 -17.61 -6.59 5.46
CA ALA A 209 -17.64 -5.14 5.55
C ALA A 209 -18.50 -4.52 4.44
N LEU A 210 -18.57 -5.17 3.27
CA LEU A 210 -19.44 -4.78 2.16
C LEU A 210 -20.27 -5.98 1.69
N VAL A 211 -21.60 -5.79 1.61
CA VAL A 211 -22.53 -6.83 1.14
C VAL A 211 -22.94 -6.57 -0.31
N ASP A 212 -23.28 -7.65 -1.05
CA ASP A 212 -23.60 -7.57 -2.48
C ASP A 212 -24.75 -6.61 -2.81
N ALA A 213 -25.75 -6.52 -1.94
CA ALA A 213 -26.91 -5.64 -2.13
C ALA A 213 -26.56 -4.13 -2.13
N ASP A 214 -25.39 -3.73 -1.61
CA ASP A 214 -24.95 -2.34 -1.53
C ASP A 214 -24.10 -1.92 -2.74
N VAL A 215 -23.76 -2.85 -3.63
CA VAL A 215 -22.94 -2.59 -4.81
C VAL A 215 -23.82 -2.12 -5.97
N ALA A 216 -23.77 -0.81 -6.24
CA ALA A 216 -24.50 -0.22 -7.38
C ALA A 216 -23.78 -0.46 -8.73
N PRO A 217 -24.51 -0.40 -9.85
CA PRO A 217 -23.85 -0.37 -11.16
C PRO A 217 -22.86 0.78 -11.28
N GLY A 218 -21.75 0.54 -11.96
CA GLY A 218 -20.73 1.55 -12.27
C GLY A 218 -19.75 1.87 -11.14
N VAL A 219 -19.90 1.28 -9.95
CA VAL A 219 -18.99 1.51 -8.84
C VAL A 219 -17.61 0.89 -9.10
N HIS A 220 -16.55 1.54 -8.57
CA HIS A 220 -15.23 0.96 -8.44
C HIS A 220 -14.96 0.59 -6.98
N ILE A 221 -14.46 -0.61 -6.72
CA ILE A 221 -14.20 -1.10 -5.37
C ILE A 221 -12.70 -1.38 -5.23
N ASN A 222 -12.05 -0.74 -4.21
CA ASN A 222 -10.73 -1.11 -3.73
C ASN A 222 -10.89 -1.92 -2.44
N THR A 223 -10.44 -3.17 -2.43
CA THR A 223 -10.39 -3.97 -1.21
C THR A 223 -8.96 -4.05 -0.75
N ILE A 224 -8.61 -3.36 0.32
CA ILE A 224 -7.23 -3.26 0.80
C ILE A 224 -7.03 -3.84 2.20
N GLY A 225 -8.09 -4.29 2.85
CA GLY A 225 -8.01 -4.89 4.17
C GLY A 225 -7.84 -6.40 4.17
N GLY A 226 -8.15 -7.10 3.08
CA GLY A 226 -7.85 -8.51 2.88
C GLY A 226 -6.38 -8.71 2.51
N ASP A 227 -5.51 -8.95 3.48
CA ASP A 227 -4.05 -8.97 3.31
C ASP A 227 -3.36 -10.18 3.96
N CYS A 228 -4.13 -11.20 4.31
CA CYS A 228 -3.59 -12.46 4.83
C CYS A 228 -4.57 -13.62 4.63
N PRO A 229 -4.08 -14.88 4.70
CA PRO A 229 -4.93 -16.06 4.59
C PRO A 229 -6.08 -16.06 5.61
N GLY A 230 -7.31 -16.31 5.15
CA GLY A 230 -8.51 -16.36 5.97
C GLY A 230 -9.13 -15.00 6.31
N LYS A 231 -8.56 -13.89 5.86
CA LYS A 231 -9.12 -12.54 6.05
C LYS A 231 -9.69 -12.01 4.74
N THR A 232 -10.97 -11.69 4.74
CA THR A 232 -11.67 -11.05 3.61
C THR A 232 -12.72 -10.07 4.12
N GLU A 233 -13.05 -9.07 3.31
CA GLU A 233 -13.94 -7.98 3.65
C GLU A 233 -15.24 -7.98 2.83
N LEU A 234 -15.26 -8.66 1.69
CA LEU A 234 -16.39 -8.65 0.77
C LEU A 234 -17.31 -9.86 0.93
N ASP A 235 -18.58 -9.66 0.68
CA ASP A 235 -19.46 -10.76 0.28
C ASP A 235 -18.89 -11.39 -1.00
N PRO A 236 -18.58 -12.69 -1.05
CA PRO A 236 -17.98 -13.33 -2.22
C PRO A 236 -18.78 -13.17 -3.52
N ARG A 237 -20.10 -12.91 -3.42
CA ARG A 237 -20.95 -12.62 -4.59
C ARG A 237 -20.56 -11.34 -5.32
N ILE A 238 -19.93 -10.39 -4.63
CA ILE A 238 -19.42 -9.16 -5.24
C ILE A 238 -18.41 -9.46 -6.33
N LEU A 239 -17.56 -10.47 -6.16
CA LEU A 239 -16.56 -10.86 -7.15
C LEU A 239 -17.17 -11.32 -8.49
N GLN A 240 -18.47 -11.67 -8.49
CA GLN A 240 -19.23 -12.03 -9.69
C GLN A 240 -19.88 -10.82 -10.40
N ARG A 241 -19.79 -9.62 -9.79
CA ARG A 241 -20.46 -8.41 -10.33
C ARG A 241 -19.70 -7.77 -11.49
N GLY A 242 -18.40 -8.05 -11.61
CA GLY A 242 -17.56 -7.48 -12.65
C GLY A 242 -16.14 -8.02 -12.66
N PRO A 243 -15.27 -7.51 -13.53
CA PRO A 243 -13.89 -7.94 -13.60
C PRO A 243 -13.14 -7.61 -12.32
N VAL A 244 -12.33 -8.59 -11.88
CA VAL A 244 -11.43 -8.47 -10.74
C VAL A 244 -10.01 -8.24 -11.23
N PHE A 245 -9.39 -7.19 -10.72
CA PHE A 245 -8.01 -6.80 -10.98
C PHE A 245 -7.16 -7.05 -9.74
N VAL A 246 -5.91 -7.44 -9.94
CA VAL A 246 -4.97 -7.76 -8.85
C VAL A 246 -3.58 -7.21 -9.18
N GLU A 247 -2.69 -7.11 -8.20
CA GLU A 247 -1.27 -6.79 -8.46
C GLU A 247 -0.54 -8.01 -9.04
N TYR A 248 -0.51 -9.10 -8.28
CA TYR A 248 0.23 -10.32 -8.60
C TYR A 248 -0.60 -11.55 -8.24
N THR A 249 -1.11 -12.24 -9.23
CA THR A 249 -2.07 -13.34 -9.10
C THR A 249 -1.62 -14.43 -8.11
N PRO A 250 -0.35 -14.91 -8.13
CA PRO A 250 0.09 -15.96 -7.21
C PRO A 250 -0.01 -15.57 -5.73
N GLN A 251 0.20 -14.28 -5.39
CA GLN A 251 0.08 -13.78 -4.02
C GLN A 251 -1.37 -13.51 -3.64
N THR A 252 -2.14 -12.84 -4.51
CA THR A 252 -3.54 -12.49 -4.22
C THR A 252 -4.41 -13.74 -4.04
N ARG A 253 -4.09 -14.87 -4.72
CA ARG A 253 -4.75 -16.16 -4.50
C ARG A 253 -4.62 -16.70 -3.07
N ILE A 254 -3.59 -16.32 -2.36
CA ILE A 254 -3.32 -16.77 -0.99
C ILE A 254 -3.97 -15.84 0.04
N GLU A 255 -4.01 -14.54 -0.25
CA GLU A 255 -4.24 -13.49 0.76
C GLU A 255 -5.43 -12.59 0.47
N GLY A 256 -5.84 -12.45 -0.80
CA GLY A 256 -6.88 -11.52 -1.23
C GLY A 256 -8.30 -12.07 -1.12
N GLU A 257 -9.26 -11.29 -1.57
CA GLU A 257 -10.68 -11.67 -1.62
C GLU A 257 -10.91 -12.91 -2.50
N ILE A 258 -10.10 -13.08 -3.54
CA ILE A 258 -10.18 -14.22 -4.47
C ILE A 258 -9.79 -15.56 -3.84
N GLN A 259 -9.31 -15.61 -2.60
CA GLN A 259 -9.16 -16.86 -1.85
C GLN A 259 -10.52 -17.55 -1.61
N ASN A 260 -11.64 -16.80 -1.67
CA ASN A 260 -13.00 -17.30 -1.45
C ASN A 260 -13.69 -17.82 -2.71
N VAL A 261 -13.01 -17.83 -3.85
CA VAL A 261 -13.55 -18.34 -5.13
C VAL A 261 -12.69 -19.49 -5.67
N ALA A 262 -13.16 -20.14 -6.74
CA ALA A 262 -12.43 -21.25 -7.36
C ALA A 262 -11.03 -20.82 -7.82
N ALA A 263 -10.06 -21.74 -7.79
CA ALA A 263 -8.67 -21.45 -8.15
C ALA A 263 -8.48 -20.95 -9.60
N ASP A 264 -9.40 -21.30 -10.48
CA ASP A 264 -9.45 -20.88 -11.89
C ASP A 264 -10.35 -19.65 -12.14
N PHE A 265 -10.88 -19.03 -11.08
CA PHE A 265 -11.68 -17.81 -11.22
C PHE A 265 -10.87 -16.73 -11.97
N PRO A 266 -11.42 -16.13 -13.04
CA PRO A 266 -10.66 -15.22 -13.89
C PRO A 266 -10.33 -13.90 -13.17
N VAL A 267 -9.05 -13.52 -13.19
CA VAL A 267 -8.56 -12.22 -12.69
C VAL A 267 -7.62 -11.61 -13.71
N THR A 268 -7.46 -10.31 -13.65
CA THR A 268 -6.54 -9.55 -14.53
C THR A 268 -5.47 -8.88 -13.69
N GLU A 269 -4.21 -9.18 -13.94
CA GLU A 269 -3.10 -8.42 -13.35
C GLU A 269 -3.09 -7.00 -13.95
N PHE A 270 -3.05 -6.00 -13.08
CA PHE A 270 -3.31 -4.61 -13.45
C PHE A 270 -2.28 -4.03 -14.44
N TRP A 271 -1.03 -4.49 -14.40
CA TRP A 271 -0.02 -4.10 -15.38
C TRP A 271 -0.43 -4.35 -16.83
N ARG A 272 -1.26 -5.39 -17.07
CA ARG A 272 -1.79 -5.70 -18.41
C ARG A 272 -2.73 -4.61 -18.91
N VAL A 273 -3.50 -4.00 -18.01
CA VAL A 273 -4.36 -2.86 -18.34
C VAL A 273 -3.51 -1.64 -18.70
N LEU A 274 -2.46 -1.37 -17.93
CA LEU A 274 -1.54 -0.26 -18.19
C LEU A 274 -0.84 -0.36 -19.54
N LEU A 275 -0.51 -1.58 -19.98
CA LEU A 275 0.13 -1.85 -21.28
C LEU A 275 -0.86 -2.04 -22.43
N GLY A 276 -2.18 -2.00 -22.17
CA GLY A 276 -3.21 -2.25 -23.18
C GLY A 276 -3.36 -3.72 -23.60
N HIS A 277 -2.78 -4.64 -22.81
CA HIS A 277 -2.89 -6.09 -23.05
C HIS A 277 -4.17 -6.68 -22.49
N ALA A 278 -4.91 -5.94 -21.69
CA ALA A 278 -6.25 -6.28 -21.20
C ALA A 278 -7.11 -5.02 -21.10
N PRO A 279 -8.44 -5.14 -21.26
CA PRO A 279 -9.31 -4.01 -21.04
C PRO A 279 -9.36 -3.62 -19.56
N GLY A 280 -9.47 -2.32 -19.29
CA GLY A 280 -9.89 -1.81 -17.99
C GLY A 280 -11.43 -1.74 -17.91
N ARG A 281 -11.98 -0.62 -17.41
CA ARG A 281 -13.42 -0.37 -17.47
C ARG A 281 -13.90 -0.25 -18.93
N THR A 282 -14.97 -0.98 -19.28
CA THR A 282 -15.50 -1.02 -20.65
C THR A 282 -16.86 -0.34 -20.80
N SER A 283 -17.58 -0.08 -19.70
CA SER A 283 -18.85 0.66 -19.71
C SER A 283 -19.08 1.44 -18.43
N ALA A 284 -19.98 2.43 -18.49
CA ALA A 284 -20.32 3.25 -17.31
C ALA A 284 -20.95 2.41 -16.18
N ASP A 285 -21.77 1.42 -16.51
CA ASP A 285 -22.48 0.59 -15.53
C ASP A 285 -21.66 -0.60 -15.01
N GLN A 286 -20.47 -0.83 -15.58
CA GLN A 286 -19.62 -1.93 -15.14
C GLN A 286 -19.12 -1.71 -13.71
N VAL A 287 -19.30 -2.69 -12.84
CA VAL A 287 -18.58 -2.77 -11.55
C VAL A 287 -17.14 -3.20 -11.82
N THR A 288 -16.18 -2.56 -11.20
CA THR A 288 -14.77 -2.95 -11.28
C THR A 288 -14.23 -3.14 -9.87
N ILE A 289 -13.45 -4.20 -9.66
CA ILE A 289 -12.98 -4.59 -8.34
C ILE A 289 -11.46 -4.69 -8.39
N PHE A 290 -10.77 -4.01 -7.49
CA PHE A 290 -9.34 -4.16 -7.27
C PHE A 290 -9.12 -4.88 -5.95
N ASP A 291 -8.72 -6.16 -6.03
CA ASP A 291 -8.37 -7.00 -4.90
C ASP A 291 -6.89 -6.81 -4.59
N SER A 292 -6.63 -5.86 -3.70
CA SER A 292 -5.30 -5.34 -3.39
C SER A 292 -4.78 -5.92 -2.08
N VAL A 293 -3.75 -6.72 -2.16
CA VAL A 293 -3.03 -7.25 -1.00
C VAL A 293 -1.71 -6.52 -0.75
N GLY A 294 -1.32 -5.64 -1.69
CA GLY A 294 -0.04 -4.95 -1.72
C GLY A 294 1.09 -5.88 -2.18
N PHE A 295 1.87 -5.44 -3.16
CA PHE A 295 2.96 -6.22 -3.72
C PHE A 295 4.31 -5.48 -3.64
N ALA A 296 5.40 -6.22 -3.62
CA ALA A 296 6.75 -5.69 -3.39
C ALA A 296 7.20 -4.61 -4.40
N ILE A 297 6.64 -4.59 -5.62
CA ILE A 297 6.92 -3.56 -6.63
C ILE A 297 6.55 -2.16 -6.16
N GLU A 298 5.48 -2.05 -5.38
CA GLU A 298 5.04 -0.77 -4.81
C GLU A 298 6.01 -0.25 -3.75
N ASP A 299 6.56 -1.16 -2.94
CA ASP A 299 7.57 -0.85 -1.94
C ASP A 299 8.89 -0.45 -2.59
N PHE A 300 9.28 -1.15 -3.66
CA PHE A 300 10.42 -0.82 -4.51
C PHE A 300 10.27 0.60 -5.10
N SER A 301 9.12 0.90 -5.68
CA SER A 301 8.83 2.21 -6.27
C SER A 301 8.88 3.32 -5.23
N ALA A 302 8.27 3.09 -4.06
CA ALA A 302 8.25 4.06 -2.97
C ALA A 302 9.65 4.34 -2.39
N LEU A 303 10.47 3.30 -2.20
CA LEU A 303 11.85 3.46 -1.75
C LEU A 303 12.70 4.23 -2.77
N ARG A 304 12.54 3.94 -4.07
CA ARG A 304 13.24 4.67 -5.13
C ARG A 304 12.81 6.13 -5.20
N HIS A 305 11.51 6.39 -5.11
CA HIS A 305 10.96 7.75 -5.09
C HIS A 305 11.53 8.54 -3.93
N LEU A 306 11.44 8.02 -2.70
CA LEU A 306 11.99 8.67 -1.52
C LEU A 306 13.49 8.92 -1.65
N ARG A 307 14.27 7.90 -2.09
CA ARG A 307 15.72 8.03 -2.28
C ARG A 307 16.07 9.15 -3.26
N ALA A 308 15.33 9.27 -4.35
CA ALA A 308 15.55 10.33 -5.34
C ALA A 308 15.25 11.72 -4.74
N ASP A 309 14.14 11.87 -4.01
CA ASP A 309 13.73 13.13 -3.42
C ASP A 309 14.67 13.63 -2.31
N VAL A 310 15.23 12.70 -1.51
CA VAL A 310 16.14 13.09 -0.43
C VAL A 310 17.58 13.25 -0.89
N ALA A 311 17.91 12.86 -2.10
CA ALA A 311 19.27 13.00 -2.64
C ALA A 311 19.70 14.47 -2.64
N GLY A 312 20.80 14.76 -1.95
CA GLY A 312 21.35 16.13 -1.85
C GLY A 312 20.51 17.12 -1.01
N SER A 313 19.40 16.69 -0.42
CA SER A 313 18.53 17.55 0.40
C SER A 313 19.03 17.75 1.84
N GLY A 314 19.96 16.90 2.30
CA GLY A 314 20.39 16.85 3.70
C GLY A 314 19.39 16.12 4.64
N LEU A 315 18.33 15.53 4.11
CA LEU A 315 17.37 14.76 4.89
C LEU A 315 17.82 13.32 5.14
N ALA A 316 18.67 12.74 4.29
CA ALA A 316 19.23 11.41 4.53
C ALA A 316 20.44 11.50 5.45
N GLN A 317 20.52 10.59 6.40
CA GLN A 317 21.69 10.36 7.23
C GLN A 317 22.57 9.28 6.60
N GLU A 318 23.88 9.34 6.85
CA GLU A 318 24.81 8.28 6.49
C GLU A 318 25.02 7.34 7.68
N ILE A 319 24.77 6.04 7.50
CA ILE A 319 24.99 5.04 8.53
C ILE A 319 26.08 4.06 8.15
N ASP A 320 26.84 3.64 9.13
CA ASP A 320 27.87 2.62 9.01
C ASP A 320 27.24 1.23 9.21
N LEU A 321 26.75 0.66 8.12
CA LEU A 321 26.01 -0.60 8.13
C LEU A 321 26.85 -1.80 7.66
N VAL A 322 27.91 -1.55 6.90
CA VAL A 322 28.70 -2.60 6.25
C VAL A 322 30.15 -2.42 6.60
N ALA A 323 30.76 -3.47 7.17
CA ALA A 323 32.20 -3.48 7.44
C ALA A 323 32.99 -3.24 6.16
N ALA A 324 34.00 -2.35 6.24
CA ALA A 324 34.84 -1.97 5.08
C ALA A 324 36.33 -2.16 5.42
N PRO A 325 36.83 -3.42 5.52
CA PRO A 325 38.25 -3.70 5.71
C PRO A 325 39.07 -3.27 4.47
N ASP A 326 40.33 -2.84 4.67
CA ASP A 326 41.26 -2.50 3.57
C ASP A 326 41.49 -3.70 2.65
N ASP A 327 41.64 -4.90 3.20
CA ASP A 327 41.58 -6.17 2.47
C ASP A 327 40.21 -6.81 2.67
N PRO A 328 39.37 -6.93 1.62
CA PRO A 328 38.03 -7.54 1.71
C PRO A 328 38.04 -8.99 2.23
N LYS A 329 39.20 -9.67 2.25
CA LYS A 329 39.35 -11.03 2.76
C LYS A 329 39.81 -11.08 4.21
N ASP A 330 40.27 -9.96 4.78
CA ASP A 330 40.78 -9.89 6.18
C ASP A 330 39.73 -9.27 7.11
N LEU A 331 38.58 -9.88 7.19
CA LEU A 331 37.53 -9.46 8.14
C LEU A 331 37.97 -9.68 9.59
N PHE A 332 38.82 -10.70 9.88
CA PHE A 332 39.32 -10.95 11.22
C PHE A 332 40.31 -9.87 11.65
N GLY A 333 41.27 -9.49 10.82
CA GLY A 333 42.22 -8.40 11.12
C GLY A 333 41.48 -7.07 11.33
N PHE A 334 40.45 -6.77 10.51
CA PHE A 334 39.60 -5.60 10.71
C PHE A 334 38.91 -5.61 12.09
N ALA A 335 38.30 -6.76 12.48
CA ALA A 335 37.56 -6.87 13.73
C ALA A 335 38.44 -6.82 14.96
N THR A 336 39.71 -7.17 14.85
CA THR A 336 40.68 -7.24 15.96
C THR A 336 41.70 -6.10 15.97
N ALA A 337 41.62 -5.19 14.98
CA ALA A 337 42.48 -4.01 14.96
C ALA A 337 42.29 -3.15 16.21
N PRO A 338 43.37 -2.55 16.76
CA PRO A 338 43.25 -1.63 17.89
C PRO A 338 42.31 -0.47 17.52
N VAL A 339 41.27 -0.26 18.32
CA VAL A 339 40.39 0.90 18.15
C VAL A 339 41.18 2.16 18.43
N PRO A 340 41.28 3.14 17.50
CA PRO A 340 41.92 4.41 17.79
C PRO A 340 41.22 5.04 19.00
N VAL A 341 42.00 5.33 20.05
CA VAL A 341 41.52 6.08 21.23
C VAL A 341 41.26 7.51 20.72
N VAL A 342 39.97 7.89 20.61
CA VAL A 342 39.52 9.27 20.25
C VAL A 342 39.68 10.16 21.47
#